data_83ca4e9a83283604d32c76a99d23ade1
#
_entry.id   83ca4e9a83283604d32c76a99d23ade1
#
_cell.length_a   1.000
_cell.length_b   1.000
_cell.length_c   1.000
_cell.angle_alpha   90.00
_cell.angle_beta   90.00
_cell.angle_gamma   90.00
#
_symmetry.space_group_name_H-M   'P 1'
#
loop_
_entity.id
_entity.type
_entity.pdbx_description
1 polymer ?
#
loop_
_entity_poly.entity_id
_entity_poly.type
_entity_poly.pdbx_seq_one_letter_code
_entity_poly.pdbx_strand_id
1 'polypeptide(L)'
;ANINYDGNVYKCTAQDYTSETALGFLDENGQIRWDKEKTQGIDKQAFFDNQVCLNCKYLAICGGPCFYAWWKCVRNKNNIECPNKKDKLDIDLPLFIREYYLGRLKKKYCN
;
A
#
# COMPACT_ATOMS: atom_id res chain seq x y z
N ALA A 1 0.59 -12.16 -3.01
CA ALA A 1 -0.58 -12.71 -2.33
C ALA A 1 -0.12 -13.51 -1.12
N ASN A 2 -0.92 -13.49 -0.06
CA ASN A 2 -0.72 -14.30 1.15
C ASN A 2 -1.77 -15.39 1.16
N ILE A 3 -1.37 -16.63 1.35
CA ILE A 3 -2.27 -17.78 1.44
C ILE A 3 -2.32 -18.18 2.91
N ASN A 4 -3.52 -18.21 3.47
CA ASN A 4 -3.75 -18.66 4.83
C ASN A 4 -3.87 -20.19 4.90
N TYR A 5 -3.76 -20.78 6.09
CA TYR A 5 -3.83 -22.24 6.30
C TYR A 5 -5.17 -22.87 5.85
N ASP A 6 -6.25 -22.08 5.76
CA ASP A 6 -7.57 -22.46 5.27
C ASP A 6 -7.70 -22.37 3.73
N GLY A 7 -6.62 -22.06 3.04
CA GLY A 7 -6.59 -21.89 1.58
C GLY A 7 -7.07 -20.52 1.08
N ASN A 8 -7.58 -19.67 1.94
CA ASN A 8 -7.99 -18.33 1.54
C ASN A 8 -6.80 -17.45 1.15
N VAL A 9 -6.99 -16.63 0.12
CA VAL A 9 -5.96 -15.80 -0.46
C VAL A 9 -6.21 -14.33 -0.19
N TYR A 10 -5.18 -13.65 0.32
CA TYR A 10 -5.23 -12.24 0.73
C TYR A 10 -4.15 -11.42 0.01
N LYS A 11 -4.40 -10.14 -0.21
CA LYS A 11 -3.43 -9.24 -0.86
C LYS A 11 -2.43 -8.63 0.12
N CYS A 12 -2.85 -8.41 1.36
CA CYS A 12 -2.08 -7.65 2.34
C CYS A 12 -2.02 -8.38 3.69
N THR A 13 -0.88 -8.37 4.37
CA THR A 13 -0.70 -8.93 5.71
C THR A 13 -1.23 -8.03 6.82
N ALA A 14 -1.46 -6.75 6.52
CA ALA A 14 -1.94 -5.76 7.51
C ALA A 14 -3.47 -5.72 7.65
N GLN A 15 -4.19 -6.64 7.01
CA GLN A 15 -5.64 -6.76 7.11
C GLN A 15 -6.05 -7.96 7.95
N ASP A 16 -7.23 -7.92 8.53
CA ASP A 16 -7.80 -9.08 9.20
C ASP A 16 -8.12 -10.19 8.18
N TYR A 17 -7.77 -11.42 8.50
CA TYR A 17 -7.99 -12.58 7.64
C TYR A 17 -9.39 -13.15 7.86
N THR A 18 -10.36 -12.54 7.20
CA THR A 18 -11.78 -12.93 7.25
C THR A 18 -12.27 -13.32 5.85
N SER A 19 -13.41 -14.01 5.78
CA SER A 19 -14.04 -14.33 4.50
C SER A 19 -14.37 -13.09 3.65
N GLU A 20 -14.63 -11.97 4.30
CA GLU A 20 -14.93 -10.69 3.62
C GLU A 20 -13.70 -10.09 2.97
N THR A 21 -12.52 -10.23 3.59
CA THR A 21 -11.26 -9.68 3.11
C THR A 21 -10.49 -10.64 2.20
N ALA A 22 -10.88 -11.91 2.15
CA ALA A 22 -10.36 -12.89 1.22
C ALA A 22 -10.70 -12.49 -0.22
N LEU A 23 -9.71 -12.50 -1.10
CA LEU A 23 -9.82 -12.14 -2.51
C LEU A 23 -9.91 -13.34 -3.43
N GLY A 24 -9.77 -14.53 -2.89
CA GLY A 24 -9.82 -15.80 -3.61
C GLY A 24 -9.46 -16.95 -2.69
N PHE A 25 -9.31 -18.13 -3.29
CA PHE A 25 -8.88 -19.34 -2.58
C PHE A 25 -7.97 -20.20 -3.45
N LEU A 26 -7.16 -21.02 -2.80
CA LEU A 26 -6.31 -22.02 -3.44
C LEU A 26 -7.12 -23.29 -3.68
N ASP A 27 -7.24 -23.71 -4.92
CA ASP A 27 -7.95 -24.95 -5.27
C ASP A 27 -7.07 -26.20 -5.08
N GLU A 28 -7.67 -27.38 -5.21
CA GLU A 28 -7.02 -28.70 -5.06
C GLU A 28 -5.89 -28.93 -6.06
N ASN A 29 -5.86 -28.20 -7.17
CA ASN A 29 -4.81 -28.25 -8.18
C ASN A 29 -3.67 -27.28 -7.92
N GLY A 30 -3.69 -26.55 -6.80
CA GLY A 30 -2.70 -25.55 -6.46
C GLY A 30 -2.84 -24.24 -7.25
N GLN A 31 -4.03 -23.99 -7.84
CA GLN A 31 -4.31 -22.75 -8.57
C GLN A 31 -5.15 -21.79 -7.73
N ILE A 32 -4.82 -20.51 -7.80
CA ILE A 32 -5.60 -19.47 -7.11
C ILE A 32 -6.84 -19.14 -7.93
N ARG A 33 -8.00 -19.34 -7.33
CA ARG A 33 -9.30 -18.91 -7.85
C ARG A 33 -9.66 -17.56 -7.27
N TRP A 34 -9.55 -16.52 -8.10
CA TRP A 34 -9.86 -15.16 -7.69
C TRP A 34 -11.34 -14.88 -7.69
N ASP A 35 -11.82 -14.21 -6.64
CA ASP A 35 -13.15 -13.65 -6.59
C ASP A 35 -13.22 -12.41 -7.51
N LYS A 36 -13.93 -12.54 -8.62
CA LYS A 36 -13.99 -11.48 -9.66
C LYS A 36 -14.64 -10.19 -9.14
N GLU A 37 -15.64 -10.29 -8.28
CA GLU A 37 -16.32 -9.12 -7.73
C GLU A 37 -15.40 -8.36 -6.76
N LYS A 38 -14.71 -9.10 -5.89
CA LYS A 38 -13.79 -8.52 -4.91
C LYS A 38 -12.48 -8.01 -5.52
N THR A 39 -12.05 -8.61 -6.63
CA THR A 39 -10.82 -8.21 -7.32
C THR A 39 -11.04 -7.15 -8.39
N GLN A 40 -12.29 -6.84 -8.73
CA GLN A 40 -12.62 -5.80 -9.69
C GLN A 40 -12.02 -4.45 -9.25
N GLY A 41 -11.21 -3.86 -10.10
CA GLY A 41 -10.55 -2.58 -9.84
C GLY A 41 -9.21 -2.67 -9.07
N ILE A 42 -8.81 -3.86 -8.61
CA ILE A 42 -7.48 -4.05 -7.99
C ILE A 42 -6.36 -3.81 -9.00
N ASP A 43 -6.56 -4.17 -10.27
CA ASP A 43 -5.61 -3.97 -11.36
C ASP A 43 -5.40 -2.49 -11.70
N LYS A 44 -6.42 -1.68 -11.43
CA LYS A 44 -6.36 -0.22 -11.50
C LYS A 44 -5.84 0.34 -10.19
N GLN A 45 -4.61 -0.01 -9.83
CA GLN A 45 -3.98 0.51 -8.60
C GLN A 45 -3.89 2.03 -8.66
N ALA A 46 -4.86 2.60 -8.04
CA ALA A 46 -5.47 3.87 -8.22
C ALA A 46 -4.72 5.07 -7.62
N PHE A 47 -3.40 4.98 -7.37
CA PHE A 47 -2.68 6.20 -7.03
C PHE A 47 -2.50 7.12 -8.25
N PHE A 48 -2.48 6.54 -9.47
CA PHE A 48 -2.47 7.32 -10.72
C PHE A 48 -3.83 7.94 -11.07
N ASP A 49 -4.91 7.43 -10.48
CA ASP A 49 -6.25 8.01 -10.65
C ASP A 49 -6.63 8.96 -9.50
N ASN A 50 -5.83 9.01 -8.44
CA ASN A 50 -6.10 9.85 -7.28
C ASN A 50 -5.49 11.24 -7.44
N GLN A 51 -6.33 12.25 -7.65
CA GLN A 51 -5.91 13.65 -7.83
C GLN A 51 -5.11 14.20 -6.63
N VAL A 52 -5.39 13.74 -5.42
CA VAL A 52 -4.63 14.12 -4.22
C VAL A 52 -3.19 13.64 -4.33
N CYS A 53 -2.97 12.43 -4.85
CA CYS A 53 -1.63 11.89 -5.07
C CYS A 53 -0.95 12.53 -6.27
N LEU A 54 -1.64 12.72 -7.38
CA LEU A 54 -1.08 13.32 -8.60
C LEU A 54 -0.58 14.75 -8.36
N ASN A 55 -1.27 15.50 -7.50
CA ASN A 55 -0.87 16.86 -7.12
C ASN A 55 0.12 16.90 -5.94
N CYS A 56 0.59 15.74 -5.47
CA CYS A 56 1.46 15.68 -4.31
C CYS A 56 2.94 15.71 -4.69
N LYS A 57 3.68 16.70 -4.17
CA LYS A 57 5.14 16.81 -4.37
C LYS A 57 5.93 15.59 -3.90
N TYR A 58 5.35 14.76 -3.02
CA TYR A 58 5.98 13.56 -2.47
C TYR A 58 5.64 12.28 -3.21
N LEU A 59 4.81 12.32 -4.28
CA LEU A 59 4.35 11.12 -4.96
C LEU A 59 5.50 10.21 -5.39
N ALA A 60 6.57 10.78 -5.94
CA ALA A 60 7.72 10.02 -6.44
C ALA A 60 8.48 9.25 -5.34
N ILE A 61 8.42 9.72 -4.09
CA ILE A 61 9.09 9.09 -2.95
C ILE A 61 8.12 8.20 -2.18
N CYS A 62 6.88 8.67 -2.00
CA CYS A 62 5.83 7.99 -1.25
C CYS A 62 5.24 6.80 -2.02
N GLY A 63 5.15 6.88 -3.36
CA GLY A 63 4.52 5.87 -4.20
C GLY A 63 3.00 5.77 -4.07
N GLY A 64 2.38 6.68 -3.33
CA GLY A 64 0.92 6.68 -3.10
C GLY A 64 0.48 5.81 -1.91
N PRO A 65 -0.83 5.61 -1.73
CA PRO A 65 -1.39 4.80 -0.66
C PRO A 65 -1.04 3.31 -0.86
N CYS A 66 -0.81 2.60 0.23
CA CYS A 66 -0.70 1.15 0.15
C CYS A 66 -2.03 0.53 -0.27
N PHE A 67 -1.99 -0.71 -0.79
CA PHE A 67 -3.18 -1.42 -1.25
C PHE A 67 -4.30 -1.46 -0.19
N TYR A 68 -3.96 -1.73 1.06
CA TYR A 68 -4.95 -1.83 2.14
C TYR A 68 -5.65 -0.49 2.42
N ALA A 69 -4.89 0.60 2.48
CA ALA A 69 -5.46 1.93 2.68
C ALA A 69 -6.37 2.33 1.51
N TRP A 70 -5.94 2.09 0.27
CA TRP A 70 -6.73 2.33 -0.92
C TRP A 70 -8.03 1.50 -0.93
N TRP A 71 -7.93 0.18 -0.71
CA TRP A 71 -9.05 -0.74 -0.72
C TRP A 71 -10.11 -0.39 0.34
N LYS A 72 -9.67 -0.01 1.54
CA LYS A 72 -10.56 0.45 2.62
C LYS A 72 -11.33 1.71 2.22
N CYS A 73 -10.68 2.67 1.58
CA CYS A 73 -11.33 3.89 1.10
C CYS A 73 -12.35 3.60 0.00
N VAL A 74 -11.99 2.77 -0.98
CA VAL A 74 -12.90 2.41 -2.09
C VAL A 74 -14.15 1.69 -1.60
N ARG A 75 -14.00 0.72 -0.69
CA ARG A 75 -15.16 0.00 -0.13
C ARG A 75 -16.09 0.91 0.68
N ASN A 76 -15.54 1.84 1.43
CA ASN A 76 -16.33 2.75 2.26
C ASN A 76 -16.86 3.96 1.47
N LYS A 77 -16.68 4.00 0.14
CA LYS A 77 -17.07 5.14 -0.72
C LYS A 77 -16.57 6.49 -0.20
N ASN A 78 -15.52 6.49 0.60
CA ASN A 78 -14.90 7.70 1.11
C ASN A 78 -13.92 8.24 0.10
N ASN A 79 -13.77 9.56 0.06
CA ASN A 79 -12.67 10.18 -0.67
C ASN A 79 -11.35 9.61 -0.16
N ILE A 80 -10.45 9.30 -1.11
CA ILE A 80 -9.12 8.82 -0.76
C ILE A 80 -8.36 9.99 -0.14
N GLU A 81 -8.33 10.04 1.17
CA GLU A 81 -7.48 10.95 1.91
C GLU A 81 -6.03 10.44 1.89
N CYS A 82 -5.08 11.34 2.03
CA CYS A 82 -3.68 10.97 2.14
C CYS A 82 -3.43 10.11 3.41
N PRO A 83 -3.13 8.81 3.30
CA PRO A 83 -2.95 7.93 4.46
C PRO A 83 -1.71 8.31 5.28
N ASN A 84 -0.75 9.00 4.67
CA ASN A 84 0.51 9.39 5.30
C ASN A 84 0.45 10.77 5.97
N LYS A 85 -0.74 11.39 6.03
CA LYS A 85 -0.93 12.74 6.58
C LYS A 85 0.14 13.70 6.06
N LYS A 86 -0.16 14.43 5.00
CA LYS A 86 0.78 15.30 4.28
C LYS A 86 1.62 16.19 5.21
N ASP A 87 1.02 16.71 6.27
CA ASP A 87 1.69 17.56 7.27
C ASP A 87 2.83 16.81 7.98
N LYS A 88 2.67 15.52 8.23
CA LYS A 88 3.71 14.69 8.82
C LYS A 88 4.86 14.45 7.85
N LEU A 89 4.57 14.23 6.56
CA LEU A 89 5.60 14.09 5.53
C LEU A 89 6.40 15.38 5.31
N ASP A 90 5.78 16.55 5.48
CA ASP A 90 6.47 17.83 5.37
C ASP A 90 7.53 18.02 6.47
N ILE A 91 7.37 17.37 7.61
CA ILE A 91 8.31 17.42 8.75
C ILE A 91 9.29 16.24 8.73
N ASP A 92 8.77 15.03 8.64
CA ASP A 92 9.56 13.80 8.85
C ASP A 92 10.48 13.50 7.66
N LEU A 93 10.04 13.77 6.43
CA LEU A 93 10.81 13.39 5.23
C LEU A 93 12.09 14.20 5.04
N PRO A 94 12.11 15.54 5.16
CA PRO A 94 13.34 16.31 5.13
C PRO A 94 14.34 15.90 6.22
N LEU A 95 13.83 15.60 7.42
CA LEU A 95 14.65 15.13 8.53
C LEU A 95 15.28 13.77 8.21
N PHE A 96 14.49 12.83 7.72
CA PHE A 96 14.95 11.49 7.30
C PHE A 96 16.02 11.57 6.21
N ILE A 97 15.79 12.40 5.17
CA ILE A 97 16.76 12.60 4.09
C ILE A 97 18.07 13.15 4.65
N ARG A 98 17.98 14.16 5.50
CA ARG A 98 19.15 14.76 6.16
C ARG A 98 19.95 13.72 6.94
N GLU A 99 19.31 12.96 7.80
CA GLU A 99 19.97 11.94 8.63
C GLU A 99 20.57 10.80 7.78
N TYR A 100 19.90 10.39 6.72
CA TYR A 100 20.41 9.40 5.79
C TYR A 100 21.71 9.87 5.10
N TYR A 101 21.74 11.11 4.60
CA TYR A 101 22.94 11.67 3.96
C TYR A 101 24.07 11.90 4.95
N LEU A 102 23.80 12.43 6.15
CA LEU A 102 24.81 12.61 7.18
C LEU A 102 25.39 11.26 7.63
N GLY A 103 24.57 10.22 7.75
CA GLY A 103 25.02 8.87 8.07
C GLY A 103 25.96 8.28 7.00
N ARG A 104 25.67 8.54 5.71
CA ARG A 104 26.54 8.12 4.60
C ARG A 104 27.87 8.90 4.55
N LEU A 105 27.81 10.19 4.81
CA LEU A 105 29.03 11.03 4.88
C LEU A 105 29.94 10.57 6.01
N LYS A 106 29.38 10.32 7.20
CA LYS A 106 30.17 9.78 8.33
C LYS A 106 30.88 8.47 7.96
N LYS A 107 30.16 7.51 7.34
CA LYS A 107 30.77 6.24 6.88
C LYS A 107 31.87 6.43 5.82
N LYS A 108 31.78 7.46 5.00
CA LYS A 108 32.74 7.71 3.93
C LYS A 108 34.02 8.40 4.42
N TYR A 109 33.93 9.23 5.46
CA TYR A 109 35.02 10.10 5.89
C TYR A 109 35.55 9.83 7.30
N CYS A 110 34.91 8.91 8.06
CA CYS A 110 35.31 8.55 9.43
C CYS A 110 35.80 7.10 9.56
N ASN A 111 36.29 6.51 8.48
CA ASN A 111 37.04 5.24 8.50
C ASN A 111 38.54 5.54 8.42
#